data_21d5f91cfd72c22bdad1261625a5e6fa
#
_entry.id   21d5f91cfd72c22bdad1261625a5e6fa
#
_cell.length_a   1.000
_cell.length_b   1.000
_cell.length_c   1.000
_cell.angle_alpha   90.00
_cell.angle_beta   90.00
_cell.angle_gamma   90.00
#
_symmetry.space_group_name_H-M   'P 1'
#
loop_
_entity.id
_entity.type
_entity.pdbx_description
1 polymer ?
#
loop_
_entity_poly.entity_id
_entity_poly.type
_entity_poly.pdbx_seq_one_letter_code
_entity_poly.pdbx_strand_id
1 'polypeptide(L)'
;MFTILRKEELAQDTFLMEIEAPRLAQSALPGQFLIVKMTEKSERIPLTISDYNIERGTVVIVFKAIGRSTKKMSAYNAGDKFADVVGPLGRPSEFVHLSDEE
;
A
#
# COMPACT_ATOMS: atom_id res chain seq x y z
N MET A 1 2.03 -1.10 14.75
CA MET A 1 1.76 0.00 13.84
C MET A 1 2.76 0.00 12.70
N PHE A 2 2.40 0.59 11.60
CA PHE A 2 3.18 0.48 10.37
C PHE A 2 3.66 1.87 9.95
N THR A 3 4.96 2.09 10.05
CA THR A 3 5.56 3.41 9.84
C THR A 3 5.80 3.67 8.37
N ILE A 4 5.43 4.86 7.90
CA ILE A 4 5.77 5.34 6.58
C ILE A 4 7.20 5.83 6.62
N LEU A 5 8.09 5.19 5.86
CA LEU A 5 9.50 5.55 5.83
C LEU A 5 9.81 6.60 4.78
N ARG A 6 9.05 6.61 3.68
CA ARG A 6 9.29 7.51 2.57
C ARG A 6 7.98 7.80 1.86
N LYS A 7 7.85 9.03 1.37
CA LYS A 7 6.71 9.46 0.59
C LYS A 7 7.21 10.35 -0.54
N GLU A 8 6.72 10.11 -1.74
CA GLU A 8 7.05 10.93 -2.91
C GLU A 8 5.79 11.21 -3.71
N GLU A 9 5.68 12.41 -4.21
CA GLU A 9 4.64 12.75 -5.18
C GLU A 9 5.22 12.52 -6.57
N LEU A 10 4.73 11.49 -7.27
CA LEU A 10 5.26 11.10 -8.57
C LEU A 10 4.69 11.94 -9.71
N ALA A 11 3.44 12.37 -9.56
CA ALA A 11 2.72 13.19 -10.51
C ALA A 11 1.61 13.87 -9.72
N GLN A 12 0.83 14.74 -10.36
CA GLN A 12 -0.28 15.39 -9.69
C GLN A 12 -1.22 14.34 -9.08
N ASP A 13 -1.43 14.44 -7.78
CA ASP A 13 -2.30 13.54 -6.99
C ASP A 13 -1.90 12.07 -7.01
N THR A 14 -0.70 11.75 -7.46
CA THR A 14 -0.16 10.39 -7.46
C THR A 14 1.01 10.30 -6.50
N PHE A 15 0.90 9.42 -5.50
CA PHE A 15 1.86 9.33 -4.42
C PHE A 15 2.43 7.93 -4.29
N LEU A 16 3.71 7.88 -3.96
CA LEU A 16 4.41 6.64 -3.58
C LEU A 16 4.67 6.70 -2.08
N MET A 17 4.40 5.60 -1.40
CA MET A 17 4.76 5.45 0.00
C MET A 17 5.49 4.13 0.22
N GLU A 18 6.59 4.20 0.95
CA GLU A 18 7.32 3.03 1.42
C GLU A 18 6.95 2.81 2.89
N ILE A 19 6.42 1.63 3.19
CA ILE A 19 5.87 1.31 4.50
C ILE A 19 6.69 0.20 5.13
N GLU A 20 7.06 0.37 6.40
CA GLU A 20 7.77 -0.66 7.14
C GLU A 20 6.81 -1.76 7.55
N ALA A 21 6.97 -2.93 6.96
CA ALA A 21 6.12 -4.09 7.20
C ALA A 21 6.91 -5.37 6.89
N PRO A 22 7.82 -5.78 7.80
CA PRO A 22 8.76 -6.89 7.50
C PRO A 22 8.09 -8.19 7.12
N ARG A 23 7.00 -8.56 7.79
CA ARG A 23 6.30 -9.81 7.48
C ARG A 23 5.66 -9.77 6.10
N LEU A 24 5.08 -8.63 5.75
CA LEU A 24 4.50 -8.43 4.43
C LEU A 24 5.56 -8.50 3.36
N ALA A 25 6.71 -7.88 3.60
CA ALA A 25 7.81 -7.84 2.65
C ALA A 25 8.31 -9.24 2.32
N GLN A 26 8.36 -10.14 3.29
CA GLN A 26 8.84 -11.50 3.09
C GLN A 26 7.94 -12.32 2.17
N SER A 27 6.67 -12.00 2.11
CA SER A 27 5.68 -12.76 1.34
C SER A 27 5.14 -12.02 0.14
N ALA A 28 5.48 -10.76 -0.01
CA ALA A 28 4.89 -9.92 -1.06
C ALA A 28 5.43 -10.26 -2.44
N LEU A 29 4.53 -10.17 -3.42
CA LEU A 29 4.88 -10.28 -4.84
C LEU A 29 4.22 -9.11 -5.55
N PRO A 30 4.87 -8.52 -6.57
CA PRO A 30 4.24 -7.46 -7.34
C PRO A 30 2.93 -7.93 -7.94
N GLY A 31 1.93 -7.07 -7.92
CA GLY A 31 0.60 -7.40 -8.40
C GLY A 31 -0.35 -7.89 -7.33
N GLN A 32 0.15 -8.28 -6.17
CA GLN A 32 -0.69 -8.54 -5.02
C GLN A 32 -1.15 -7.22 -4.43
N PHE A 33 -2.10 -7.27 -3.51
CA PHE A 33 -2.55 -6.06 -2.85
C PHE A 33 -2.49 -6.19 -1.33
N LEU A 34 -2.56 -5.06 -0.67
CA LEU A 34 -2.67 -4.99 0.77
C LEU A 34 -3.84 -4.08 1.13
N ILE A 35 -4.25 -4.15 2.39
CA ILE A 35 -5.34 -3.31 2.89
C ILE A 35 -4.79 -2.44 4.01
N VAL A 36 -4.94 -1.13 3.86
CA VAL A 36 -4.49 -0.16 4.84
C VAL A 36 -5.66 0.36 5.66
N LYS A 37 -5.48 0.44 6.97
CA LYS A 37 -6.36 1.18 7.87
C LYS A 37 -5.55 2.33 8.45
N MET A 38 -5.95 3.54 8.16
CA MET A 38 -5.22 4.71 8.64
C MET A 38 -5.34 4.86 10.16
N THR A 39 -6.56 4.70 10.68
CA THR A 39 -6.83 4.68 12.11
C THR A 39 -7.71 3.47 12.41
N GLU A 40 -7.90 3.15 13.68
CA GLU A 40 -8.73 2.01 14.05
C GLU A 40 -10.18 2.16 13.60
N LYS A 41 -10.63 3.38 13.42
CA LYS A 41 -12.00 3.68 13.00
C LYS A 41 -12.12 4.00 11.52
N SER A 42 -11.02 4.03 10.80
CA SER A 42 -11.04 4.32 9.37
C SER A 42 -11.52 3.12 8.57
N GLU A 43 -12.01 3.39 7.38
CA GLU A 43 -12.33 2.32 6.45
C GLU A 43 -11.06 1.66 5.94
N ARG A 44 -11.22 0.47 5.39
CA ARG A 44 -10.11 -0.30 4.82
C ARG A 44 -9.92 0.10 3.37
N ILE A 45 -8.67 0.38 3.01
CA ILE A 45 -8.32 0.84 1.67
C ILE A 45 -7.46 -0.23 1.00
N PRO A 46 -7.94 -0.89 -0.06
CA PRO A 46 -7.11 -1.84 -0.80
C PRO A 46 -6.18 -1.09 -1.75
N LEU A 47 -4.92 -1.48 -1.76
CA LEU A 47 -3.89 -0.86 -2.57
C LEU A 47 -2.98 -1.92 -3.15
N THR A 48 -2.58 -1.75 -4.41
CA THR A 48 -1.68 -2.68 -5.08
C THR A 48 -0.25 -2.49 -4.59
N ILE A 49 0.42 -3.61 -4.36
CA ILE A 49 1.84 -3.61 -4.00
C ILE A 49 2.64 -3.40 -5.27
N SER A 50 3.39 -2.29 -5.32
CA SER A 50 4.22 -1.95 -6.48
C SER A 50 5.60 -2.56 -6.39
N ASP A 51 6.14 -2.65 -5.18
CA ASP A 51 7.49 -3.16 -4.96
C ASP A 51 7.65 -3.57 -3.51
N TYR A 52 8.73 -4.25 -3.21
CA TYR A 52 9.04 -4.66 -1.86
C TYR A 52 10.54 -4.83 -1.70
N ASN A 53 11.01 -4.80 -0.45
CA ASN A 53 12.41 -5.01 -0.14
C ASN A 53 12.49 -5.86 1.13
N ILE A 54 12.92 -7.11 0.97
CA ILE A 54 12.98 -8.06 2.09
C ILE A 54 14.03 -7.63 3.12
N GLU A 55 15.17 -7.14 2.66
CA GLU A 55 16.24 -6.73 3.55
C GLU A 55 15.85 -5.53 4.42
N ARG A 56 15.17 -4.58 3.84
CA ARG A 56 14.69 -3.40 4.56
C ARG A 56 13.39 -3.68 5.32
N GLY A 57 12.71 -4.75 4.97
CA GLY A 57 11.42 -5.08 5.55
C GLY A 57 10.34 -4.08 5.15
N THR A 58 10.31 -3.67 3.89
CA THR A 58 9.39 -2.64 3.42
C THR A 58 8.58 -3.10 2.22
N VAL A 59 7.41 -2.50 2.06
CA VAL A 59 6.59 -2.62 0.85
C VAL A 59 6.31 -1.21 0.34
N VAL A 60 6.15 -1.11 -0.99
CA VAL A 60 5.89 0.16 -1.66
C VAL A 60 4.53 0.12 -2.30
N ILE A 61 3.74 1.14 -2.04
CA ILE A 61 2.44 1.33 -2.67
C ILE A 61 2.44 2.64 -3.47
N VAL A 62 1.67 2.66 -4.56
CA VAL A 62 1.45 3.86 -5.35
C VAL A 62 -0.06 4.02 -5.47
N PHE A 63 -0.55 5.22 -5.19
CA PHE A 63 -1.99 5.46 -5.23
C PHE A 63 -2.29 6.86 -5.73
N LYS A 64 -3.51 7.03 -6.25
CA LYS A 64 -4.02 8.34 -6.65
C LYS A 64 -4.96 8.89 -5.59
N ALA A 65 -4.76 10.14 -5.20
CA ALA A 65 -5.57 10.81 -4.19
C ALA A 65 -6.82 11.42 -4.82
N ILE A 66 -7.69 10.57 -5.38
CA ILE A 66 -8.88 11.01 -6.08
C ILE A 66 -10.17 10.74 -5.32
N GLY A 67 -10.15 9.89 -4.32
CA GLY A 67 -11.28 9.58 -3.47
C GLY A 67 -11.10 10.19 -2.10
N ARG A 68 -12.17 10.14 -1.28
CA ARG A 68 -12.12 10.70 0.07
C ARG A 68 -11.01 10.07 0.91
N SER A 69 -10.94 8.75 0.91
CA SER A 69 -9.97 8.03 1.74
C SER A 69 -8.54 8.22 1.25
N THR A 70 -8.33 8.17 -0.06
CA THR A 70 -7.00 8.35 -0.62
C THR A 70 -6.49 9.78 -0.46
N LYS A 71 -7.39 10.76 -0.47
CA LYS A 71 -7.01 12.14 -0.16
C LYS A 71 -6.55 12.29 1.28
N LYS A 72 -7.25 11.65 2.21
CA LYS A 72 -6.81 11.64 3.61
C LYS A 72 -5.46 10.96 3.75
N MET A 73 -5.27 9.85 3.05
CA MET A 73 -4.01 9.12 3.09
C MET A 73 -2.86 9.94 2.52
N SER A 74 -3.13 10.75 1.50
CA SER A 74 -2.10 11.60 0.90
C SER A 74 -1.60 12.69 1.84
N ALA A 75 -2.32 12.98 2.91
CA ALA A 75 -1.87 13.94 3.93
C ALA A 75 -0.88 13.33 4.92
N TYR A 76 -0.74 12.02 4.95
CA TYR A 76 0.24 11.36 5.79
C TYR A 76 1.64 11.57 5.22
N ASN A 77 2.63 11.65 6.09
CA ASN A 77 4.01 11.92 5.72
C ASN A 77 4.95 10.87 6.28
N ALA A 78 6.19 10.88 5.82
CA ALA A 78 7.23 10.02 6.39
C ALA A 78 7.30 10.26 7.91
N GLY A 79 7.34 9.18 8.66
CA GLY A 79 7.29 9.21 10.11
C GLY A 79 5.91 8.98 10.69
N ASP A 80 4.86 9.20 9.91
CA ASP A 80 3.50 8.87 10.34
C ASP A 80 3.28 7.37 10.29
N LYS A 81 2.25 6.91 10.97
CA LYS A 81 1.98 5.48 11.09
C LYS A 81 0.53 5.18 10.71
N PHE A 82 0.34 4.04 10.04
CA PHE A 82 -0.99 3.48 9.82
C PHE A 82 -1.33 2.54 10.96
N ALA A 83 -2.61 2.49 11.32
CA ALA A 83 -3.07 1.64 12.41
C ALA A 83 -2.92 0.16 12.06
N ASP A 84 -3.18 -0.20 10.80
CA ASP A 84 -3.08 -1.58 10.38
C ASP A 84 -2.78 -1.68 8.89
N VAL A 85 -2.05 -2.73 8.53
CA VAL A 85 -1.77 -3.07 7.14
C VAL A 85 -1.85 -4.60 7.05
N VAL A 86 -2.79 -5.09 6.26
CA VAL A 86 -3.06 -6.52 6.14
C VAL A 86 -2.71 -6.98 4.74
N GLY A 87 -2.05 -8.10 4.64
CA GLY A 87 -1.67 -8.71 3.37
C GLY A 87 -0.43 -9.58 3.50
N PRO A 88 0.20 -9.97 2.38
CA PRO A 88 -0.26 -9.71 1.02
C PRO A 88 -1.50 -10.55 0.68
N LEU A 89 -2.34 -10.02 -0.17
CA LEU A 89 -3.58 -10.67 -0.59
C LEU A 89 -3.60 -10.83 -2.11
N GLY A 90 -4.36 -11.83 -2.54
CA GLY A 90 -4.45 -12.14 -3.96
C GLY A 90 -3.23 -12.87 -4.47
N ARG A 91 -3.33 -13.39 -5.67
CA ARG A 91 -2.22 -14.02 -6.37
C ARG A 91 -2.01 -13.28 -7.68
N PRO A 92 -0.75 -13.11 -8.11
CA PRO A 92 -0.51 -12.45 -9.38
C PRO A 92 -1.27 -13.10 -10.55
N SER A 93 -1.36 -14.43 -10.57
CA SER A 93 -2.09 -15.13 -11.61
C SER A 93 -3.60 -14.89 -11.54
N GLU A 94 -4.16 -14.83 -10.35
CA GLU A 94 -5.58 -14.54 -10.16
C GLU A 94 -5.90 -13.10 -10.58
N PHE A 95 -5.02 -12.19 -10.26
CA PHE A 95 -5.19 -10.81 -10.61
C PHE A 95 -5.24 -10.61 -12.12
N VAL A 96 -4.32 -11.25 -12.83
CA VAL A 96 -4.26 -11.19 -14.29
C VAL A 96 -5.52 -11.83 -14.89
N HIS A 97 -5.96 -12.95 -14.34
CA HIS A 97 -7.15 -13.64 -14.80
C HIS A 97 -8.39 -12.76 -14.68
N LEU A 98 -8.54 -12.08 -13.56
CA LEU A 98 -9.68 -11.17 -13.38
C LEU A 98 -9.65 -10.03 -14.38
N SER A 99 -8.47 -9.53 -14.71
CA SER A 99 -8.33 -8.48 -15.72
C SER A 99 -8.79 -8.97 -17.09
N ASP A 100 -8.50 -10.20 -17.42
CA ASP A 100 -8.86 -10.78 -18.71
C ASP A 100 -10.35 -10.99 -18.85
N GLU A 101 -11.04 -11.23 -17.76
CA GLU A 101 -12.48 -11.48 -17.78
C GLU A 101 -13.30 -10.20 -17.95
N GLU A 102 -12.72 -9.08 -17.66
CA GLU A 102 -13.38 -7.80 -17.80
C GLU A 102 -13.32 -7.25 -19.22
#